data_72a9c5b1496e9060ceb0ad5e00fa58ff
#
_entry.id   72a9c5b1496e9060ceb0ad5e00fa58ff
#
_cell.length_a   1.000
_cell.length_b   1.000
_cell.length_c   1.000
_cell.angle_alpha   90.00
_cell.angle_beta   90.00
_cell.angle_gamma   90.00
#
_symmetry.space_group_name_H-M   'P 1'
#
loop_
_entity.id
_entity.type
_entity.pdbx_description
1 polymer ?
#
loop_
_entity_poly.entity_id
_entity_poly.type
_entity_poly.pdbx_seq_one_letter_code
_entity_poly.pdbx_strand_id
1 'polypeptide(L)'
;LVRKDAEDMGNPDLLTNVVGRASGDFDRYRNYFILVSLEGFRTAERLIAADTKESGQLKFNLQEAPVCLKASGTISTDKFGTRVANASLKFVHKATGFEEKVRTTWSGQYDACLPYEGQWVVYIEREHFKPENYQLNAAKGKTDFQEIRLRPLEGEVATTVEEVMPLSNGVQAGSVLVMDKIFYEYNKATLNYGAVRHMDALYELMQRYPQMEIEMIVHTDTRGDTKQNQELTDARAKNAKTYLVYRGINEKRITAYGKGESEPRNQCTEGVECSDEQHAENNRVEVKIQRLGTVLPNPKP
;
A
#
# COMPACT_ATOMS: atom_id res chain seq x y z
N LEU A 1 -12.79 16.61 9.47
CA LEU A 1 -11.38 16.25 9.62
C LEU A 1 -10.90 15.72 8.27
N VAL A 2 -9.81 16.22 7.75
CA VAL A 2 -9.19 15.74 6.51
C VAL A 2 -7.84 15.17 6.90
N ARG A 3 -7.63 13.85 6.71
CA ARG A 3 -6.33 13.21 6.92
C ARG A 3 -5.57 13.14 5.61
N LYS A 4 -4.33 13.53 5.65
CA LYS A 4 -3.35 13.24 4.63
C LYS A 4 -2.77 11.84 4.85
N ASP A 5 -2.01 11.36 3.90
CA ASP A 5 -1.38 10.05 3.89
C ASP A 5 -0.60 9.75 5.18
N ALA A 6 -0.33 8.48 5.40
CA ALA A 6 0.34 7.90 6.56
C ALA A 6 1.72 8.49 6.90
N GLU A 7 2.38 9.16 5.95
CA GLU A 7 3.62 9.89 6.20
C GLU A 7 3.44 11.17 7.02
N ASP A 8 2.23 11.70 7.07
CA ASP A 8 1.87 12.89 7.83
C ASP A 8 1.36 12.56 9.25
N MET A 9 1.71 11.41 9.80
CA MET A 9 1.34 11.04 11.19
C MET A 9 1.85 12.04 12.25
N GLY A 10 2.69 12.98 11.87
CA GLY A 10 3.15 14.09 12.72
C GLY A 10 2.51 15.46 12.39
N ASN A 11 1.75 15.57 11.32
CA ASN A 11 1.08 16.81 10.94
C ASN A 11 -0.38 16.80 11.42
N PRO A 12 -0.88 17.90 11.97
CA PRO A 12 -2.27 17.97 12.39
C PRO A 12 -3.19 17.77 11.21
N ASP A 13 -4.25 17.02 11.44
CA ASP A 13 -5.34 16.87 10.48
C ASP A 13 -5.82 18.26 10.00
N LEU A 14 -6.09 18.40 8.71
CA LEU A 14 -6.67 19.61 8.18
C LEU A 14 -8.10 19.75 8.73
N LEU A 15 -8.34 20.77 9.52
CA LEU A 15 -9.67 21.10 9.97
C LEU A 15 -10.36 21.99 8.94
N THR A 16 -11.62 21.70 8.67
CA THR A 16 -12.44 22.58 7.83
C THR A 16 -12.83 23.84 8.61
N ASN A 17 -12.93 24.95 7.92
CA ASN A 17 -13.53 26.15 8.47
C ASN A 17 -15.06 26.00 8.64
N VAL A 18 -15.73 27.03 9.13
CA VAL A 18 -17.19 27.05 9.37
C VAL A 18 -18.04 26.81 8.11
N VAL A 19 -17.50 26.99 6.92
CA VAL A 19 -18.15 26.67 5.63
C VAL A 19 -17.69 25.34 5.05
N GLY A 20 -16.98 24.52 5.84
CA GLY A 20 -16.56 23.18 5.43
C GLY A 20 -15.40 23.17 4.39
N ARG A 21 -14.58 24.21 4.35
CA ARG A 21 -13.43 24.29 3.44
C ARG A 21 -12.12 24.07 4.19
N ALA A 22 -11.29 23.21 3.66
CA ALA A 22 -9.89 23.06 4.06
C ALA A 22 -9.01 23.23 2.81
N SER A 23 -7.78 23.67 3.00
CA SER A 23 -6.80 23.79 1.93
C SER A 23 -5.50 23.12 2.35
N GLY A 24 -4.78 22.56 1.41
CA GLY A 24 -3.48 21.96 1.63
C GLY A 24 -2.77 21.73 0.31
N ASP A 25 -1.46 21.75 0.38
CA ASP A 25 -0.62 21.45 -0.77
C ASP A 25 -0.34 19.95 -0.84
N PHE A 26 -0.44 19.39 -2.01
CA PHE A 26 -0.21 17.99 -2.29
C PHE A 26 0.94 17.85 -3.27
N ASP A 27 1.91 17.00 -2.92
CA ASP A 27 2.99 16.66 -3.84
C ASP A 27 2.43 15.75 -4.96
N ARG A 28 2.56 16.16 -6.22
CA ARG A 28 2.03 15.44 -7.38
C ARG A 28 2.61 14.02 -7.55
N TYR A 29 3.72 13.74 -6.89
CA TYR A 29 4.38 12.43 -6.97
C TYR A 29 3.99 11.46 -5.84
N ARG A 30 3.00 11.83 -5.03
CA ARG A 30 2.51 10.99 -3.92
C ARG A 30 1.04 10.64 -4.09
N ASN A 31 0.70 9.47 -3.60
CA ASN A 31 -0.70 9.10 -3.42
C ASN A 31 -1.21 9.70 -2.12
N TYR A 32 -2.39 10.31 -2.17
CA TYR A 32 -3.06 10.82 -0.98
C TYR A 32 -4.43 10.17 -0.83
N PHE A 33 -4.70 9.68 0.37
CA PHE A 33 -6.04 9.32 0.77
C PHE A 33 -6.64 10.45 1.60
N ILE A 34 -7.65 11.08 1.04
CA ILE A 34 -8.38 12.12 1.75
C ILE A 34 -9.58 11.46 2.41
N LEU A 35 -9.56 11.44 3.73
CA LEU A 35 -10.66 10.98 4.56
C LEU A 35 -11.36 12.20 5.14
N VAL A 36 -12.63 12.35 4.86
CA VAL A 36 -13.46 13.43 5.42
C VAL A 36 -14.47 12.82 6.38
N SER A 37 -14.36 13.16 7.64
CA SER A 37 -15.25 12.69 8.69
C SER A 37 -15.93 13.86 9.42
N LEU A 38 -17.19 13.70 9.72
CA LEU A 38 -17.99 14.62 10.53
C LEU A 38 -18.90 13.76 11.42
N GLU A 39 -19.05 14.16 12.68
CA GLU A 39 -19.97 13.47 13.59
C GLU A 39 -21.39 13.48 13.03
N GLY A 40 -22.06 12.34 13.04
CA GLY A 40 -23.39 12.17 12.46
C GLY A 40 -23.40 11.92 10.94
N PHE A 41 -22.23 11.83 10.29
CA PHE A 41 -22.14 11.55 8.86
C PHE A 41 -21.24 10.35 8.58
N ARG A 42 -21.48 9.67 7.47
CA ARG A 42 -20.59 8.62 6.95
C ARG A 42 -19.27 9.24 6.51
N THR A 43 -18.16 8.61 6.87
CA THR A 43 -16.84 9.03 6.39
C THR A 43 -16.78 8.87 4.86
N ALA A 44 -16.38 9.93 4.18
CA ALA A 44 -16.12 9.89 2.75
C ALA A 44 -14.61 9.78 2.51
N GLU A 45 -14.24 8.97 1.53
CA GLU A 45 -12.85 8.72 1.16
C GLU A 45 -12.63 9.00 -0.32
N ARG A 46 -11.49 9.59 -0.66
CA ARG A 46 -11.06 9.76 -2.05
C ARG A 46 -9.54 9.58 -2.17
N LEU A 47 -9.14 8.69 -3.07
CA LEU A 47 -7.75 8.57 -3.48
C LEU A 47 -7.42 9.67 -4.50
N ILE A 48 -6.36 10.42 -4.23
CA ILE A 48 -5.65 11.23 -5.21
C ILE A 48 -4.39 10.46 -5.58
N ALA A 49 -4.39 9.87 -6.76
CA ALA A 49 -3.22 9.13 -7.22
C ALA A 49 -2.07 10.10 -7.54
N ALA A 50 -0.84 9.63 -7.37
CA ALA A 50 0.34 10.31 -7.87
C ALA A 50 0.16 10.63 -9.36
N ASP A 51 0.75 11.73 -9.82
CA ASP A 51 0.63 12.27 -11.19
C ASP A 51 -0.78 12.72 -11.65
N THR A 52 -1.74 12.78 -10.73
CA THR A 52 -3.01 13.41 -11.04
C THR A 52 -2.77 14.90 -11.33
N LYS A 53 -3.09 15.33 -12.54
CA LYS A 53 -3.05 16.77 -12.91
C LYS A 53 -4.24 17.55 -12.32
N GLU A 54 -4.89 17.00 -11.32
CA GLU A 54 -6.00 17.67 -10.65
C GLU A 54 -5.46 18.80 -9.75
N SER A 55 -5.40 20.00 -10.31
CA SER A 55 -5.38 21.22 -9.48
C SER A 55 -6.83 21.70 -9.38
N GLY A 56 -7.35 21.85 -8.17
CA GLY A 56 -8.71 22.36 -8.04
C GLY A 56 -9.38 22.02 -6.72
N GLN A 57 -10.66 22.26 -6.65
CA GLN A 57 -11.47 21.99 -5.46
C GLN A 57 -12.01 20.56 -5.49
N LEU A 58 -11.67 19.77 -4.47
CA LEU A 58 -12.33 18.50 -4.23
C LEU A 58 -13.62 18.76 -3.41
N LYS A 59 -14.72 18.26 -3.92
CA LYS A 59 -16.00 18.37 -3.23
C LYS A 59 -16.39 16.99 -2.68
N PHE A 60 -16.69 16.95 -1.40
CA PHE A 60 -17.23 15.78 -0.73
C PHE A 60 -18.66 16.07 -0.29
N ASN A 61 -19.60 15.25 -0.74
CA ASN A 61 -20.98 15.28 -0.25
C ASN A 61 -21.11 14.22 0.82
N LEU A 62 -21.09 14.64 2.10
CA LEU A 62 -21.25 13.73 3.22
C LEU A 62 -22.72 13.31 3.33
N GLN A 63 -22.94 12.02 3.52
CA GLN A 63 -24.26 11.46 3.80
C GLN A 63 -24.44 11.33 5.30
N GLU A 64 -25.62 11.69 5.82
CA GLU A 64 -25.96 11.44 7.22
C GLU A 64 -25.77 9.96 7.56
N ALA A 65 -25.11 9.70 8.67
CA ALA A 65 -25.03 8.35 9.19
C ALA A 65 -26.36 8.01 9.87
N PRO A 66 -27.03 6.92 9.51
CA PRO A 66 -28.19 6.47 10.26
C PRO A 66 -27.77 6.20 11.71
N VAL A 67 -28.70 6.38 12.65
CA VAL A 67 -28.48 5.94 14.04
C VAL A 67 -28.26 4.44 14.01
N CYS A 68 -27.04 4.01 14.28
CA CYS A 68 -26.65 2.63 14.10
C CYS A 68 -25.62 2.16 15.14
N LEU A 69 -25.51 0.87 15.27
CA LEU A 69 -24.45 0.22 16.01
C LEU A 69 -23.19 0.23 15.16
N LYS A 70 -22.11 0.80 15.67
CA LYS A 70 -20.83 0.79 14.95
C LYS A 70 -20.17 -0.57 15.07
N ALA A 71 -19.76 -1.14 13.94
CA ALA A 71 -18.83 -2.25 13.88
C ALA A 71 -17.57 -1.77 13.16
N SER A 72 -16.49 -1.63 13.91
CA SER A 72 -15.21 -1.15 13.37
C SER A 72 -14.10 -2.12 13.68
N GLY A 73 -13.06 -2.10 12.86
CA GLY A 73 -11.92 -2.97 13.06
C GLY A 73 -10.83 -2.74 12.03
N THR A 74 -9.88 -3.67 12.02
CA THR A 74 -8.79 -3.68 11.04
C THR A 74 -8.65 -5.04 10.42
N ILE A 75 -8.29 -5.06 9.13
CA ILE A 75 -7.91 -6.27 8.42
C ILE A 75 -6.41 -6.25 8.16
N SER A 76 -5.75 -7.34 8.52
CA SER A 76 -4.33 -7.55 8.30
C SER A 76 -4.06 -8.94 7.72
N THR A 77 -2.84 -9.18 7.26
CA THR A 77 -2.39 -10.53 6.90
C THR A 77 -2.06 -11.31 8.16
N ASP A 78 -2.23 -12.63 8.12
CA ASP A 78 -1.93 -13.53 9.24
C ASP A 78 -0.42 -13.61 9.54
N LYS A 79 0.43 -13.52 8.50
CA LYS A 79 1.86 -13.78 8.62
C LYS A 79 2.67 -12.57 9.14
N PHE A 80 2.32 -11.36 8.70
CA PHE A 80 3.13 -10.17 8.96
C PHE A 80 2.36 -9.00 9.58
N GLY A 81 1.06 -9.18 9.82
CA GLY A 81 0.22 -8.10 10.30
C GLY A 81 0.10 -6.92 9.31
N THR A 82 0.47 -7.15 8.03
CA THR A 82 0.35 -6.11 7.00
C THR A 82 -1.10 -5.75 6.80
N ARG A 83 -1.39 -4.46 6.81
CA ARG A 83 -2.75 -3.95 6.64
C ARG A 83 -3.29 -4.24 5.24
N VAL A 84 -4.50 -4.75 5.15
CA VAL A 84 -5.14 -5.13 3.89
C VAL A 84 -6.10 -4.04 3.45
N ALA A 85 -5.69 -3.27 2.46
CA ALA A 85 -6.50 -2.22 1.85
C ALA A 85 -7.53 -2.79 0.87
N ASN A 86 -8.66 -2.06 0.73
CA ASN A 86 -9.71 -2.35 -0.26
C ASN A 86 -10.30 -3.76 -0.18
N ALA A 87 -10.27 -4.39 1.01
CA ALA A 87 -11.03 -5.62 1.24
C ALA A 87 -12.52 -5.28 1.30
N SER A 88 -13.35 -6.08 0.65
CA SER A 88 -14.80 -5.95 0.66
C SER A 88 -15.36 -6.71 1.86
N LEU A 89 -16.14 -6.03 2.71
CA LEU A 89 -16.84 -6.62 3.81
C LEU A 89 -18.34 -6.50 3.54
N LYS A 90 -19.04 -7.66 3.59
CA LYS A 90 -20.49 -7.73 3.50
C LYS A 90 -21.03 -8.24 4.83
N PHE A 91 -21.70 -7.39 5.57
CA PHE A 91 -22.41 -7.72 6.81
C PHE A 91 -23.83 -8.14 6.47
N VAL A 92 -24.24 -9.32 6.93
CA VAL A 92 -25.59 -9.85 6.72
C VAL A 92 -26.24 -10.13 8.08
N HIS A 93 -27.35 -9.45 8.37
CA HIS A 93 -28.10 -9.68 9.60
C HIS A 93 -28.91 -10.98 9.51
N LYS A 94 -28.67 -11.93 10.42
CA LYS A 94 -29.25 -13.27 10.34
C LYS A 94 -30.79 -13.31 10.39
N ALA A 95 -31.41 -12.41 11.15
CA ALA A 95 -32.86 -12.45 11.34
C ALA A 95 -33.62 -11.71 10.23
N THR A 96 -33.08 -10.62 9.67
CA THR A 96 -33.79 -9.78 8.67
C THR A 96 -33.29 -9.95 7.25
N GLY A 97 -32.09 -10.53 7.08
CA GLY A 97 -31.41 -10.59 5.78
C GLY A 97 -30.85 -9.23 5.30
N PHE A 98 -30.92 -8.19 6.13
CA PHE A 98 -30.36 -6.87 5.76
C PHE A 98 -28.86 -6.98 5.49
N GLU A 99 -28.41 -6.32 4.44
CA GLU A 99 -26.99 -6.28 4.05
C GLU A 99 -26.42 -4.87 4.15
N GLU A 100 -25.27 -4.74 4.80
CA GLU A 100 -24.42 -3.56 4.76
C GLU A 100 -23.08 -3.93 4.12
N LYS A 101 -22.58 -3.06 3.21
CA LYS A 101 -21.32 -3.30 2.48
C LYS A 101 -20.38 -2.15 2.71
N VAL A 102 -19.19 -2.46 3.17
CA VAL A 102 -18.11 -1.49 3.35
C VAL A 102 -16.81 -2.06 2.76
N ARG A 103 -15.83 -1.19 2.61
CA ARG A 103 -14.48 -1.59 2.21
C ARG A 103 -13.48 -1.07 3.22
N THR A 104 -12.37 -1.81 3.37
CA THR A 104 -11.27 -1.30 4.18
C THR A 104 -10.61 -0.12 3.50
N THR A 105 -10.23 0.85 4.32
CA THR A 105 -9.34 1.95 3.92
C THR A 105 -7.97 1.40 3.52
N TRP A 106 -7.12 2.24 2.99
CA TRP A 106 -5.73 1.89 2.69
C TRP A 106 -4.95 1.44 3.94
N SER A 107 -5.32 1.92 5.14
CA SER A 107 -4.77 1.47 6.44
C SER A 107 -5.40 0.17 6.95
N GLY A 108 -6.21 -0.51 6.15
CA GLY A 108 -6.89 -1.75 6.51
C GLY A 108 -8.03 -1.58 7.50
N GLN A 109 -8.43 -0.35 7.82
CA GLN A 109 -9.53 -0.06 8.74
C GLN A 109 -10.87 -0.14 8.04
N TYR A 110 -11.91 -0.57 8.76
CA TYR A 110 -13.28 -0.51 8.31
C TYR A 110 -14.20 0.04 9.39
N ASP A 111 -15.28 0.70 8.96
CA ASP A 111 -16.38 1.16 9.77
C ASP A 111 -17.69 0.77 9.10
N ALA A 112 -18.50 -0.03 9.76
CA ALA A 112 -19.83 -0.41 9.30
C ALA A 112 -20.89 0.11 10.28
N CYS A 113 -22.03 0.48 9.72
CA CYS A 113 -23.17 1.03 10.41
C CYS A 113 -24.29 -0.01 10.40
N LEU A 114 -24.50 -0.70 11.51
CA LEU A 114 -25.44 -1.81 11.62
C LEU A 114 -26.77 -1.32 12.26
N PRO A 115 -27.88 -1.26 11.50
CA PRO A 115 -29.13 -0.69 12.01
C PRO A 115 -29.90 -1.62 12.96
N TYR A 116 -29.48 -2.89 13.10
CA TYR A 116 -30.17 -3.89 13.92
C TYR A 116 -29.24 -4.50 14.97
N GLU A 117 -29.74 -4.70 16.17
CA GLU A 117 -29.11 -5.54 17.19
C GLU A 117 -29.21 -7.01 16.81
N GLY A 118 -28.30 -7.86 17.30
CA GLY A 118 -28.35 -9.29 17.13
C GLY A 118 -27.18 -9.86 16.33
N GLN A 119 -27.40 -11.02 15.75
CA GLN A 119 -26.35 -11.78 15.09
C GLN A 119 -26.20 -11.41 13.61
N TRP A 120 -24.95 -11.16 13.24
CA TRP A 120 -24.53 -10.86 11.87
C TRP A 120 -23.48 -11.86 11.40
N VAL A 121 -23.46 -12.10 10.10
CA VAL A 121 -22.35 -12.79 9.44
C VAL A 121 -21.62 -11.75 8.58
N VAL A 122 -20.31 -11.67 8.75
CA VAL A 122 -19.45 -10.78 7.98
C VAL A 122 -18.67 -11.61 6.97
N TYR A 123 -18.95 -11.44 5.69
CA TYR A 123 -18.18 -12.05 4.61
C TYR A 123 -17.11 -11.07 4.17
N ILE A 124 -15.89 -11.58 4.06
CA ILE A 124 -14.72 -10.76 3.69
C ILE A 124 -14.09 -11.35 2.46
N GLU A 125 -13.95 -10.52 1.44
CA GLU A 125 -13.37 -10.88 0.16
C GLU A 125 -12.30 -9.87 -0.23
N ARG A 126 -11.17 -10.40 -0.68
CA ARG A 126 -10.09 -9.62 -1.27
C ARG A 126 -9.39 -10.49 -2.30
N GLU A 127 -9.08 -9.91 -3.46
CA GLU A 127 -8.25 -10.55 -4.47
C GLU A 127 -6.95 -11.07 -3.86
N HIS A 128 -6.53 -12.26 -4.24
CA HIS A 128 -5.34 -12.97 -3.72
C HIS A 128 -5.42 -13.47 -2.27
N PHE A 129 -6.59 -13.39 -1.63
CA PHE A 129 -6.82 -13.92 -0.30
C PHE A 129 -7.95 -14.95 -0.28
N LYS A 130 -7.86 -15.90 0.66
CA LYS A 130 -8.97 -16.83 0.91
C LYS A 130 -10.16 -16.04 1.43
N PRO A 131 -11.37 -16.21 0.85
CA PRO A 131 -12.57 -15.63 1.42
C PRO A 131 -12.78 -16.15 2.84
N GLU A 132 -13.09 -15.25 3.76
CA GLU A 132 -13.32 -15.60 5.16
C GLU A 132 -14.70 -15.09 5.60
N ASN A 133 -15.25 -15.73 6.64
CA ASN A 133 -16.46 -15.22 7.27
C ASN A 133 -16.34 -15.26 8.79
N TYR A 134 -16.96 -14.29 9.44
CA TYR A 134 -16.95 -14.13 10.89
C TYR A 134 -18.36 -13.90 11.41
N GLN A 135 -18.61 -14.33 12.65
CA GLN A 135 -19.85 -14.01 13.32
C GLN A 135 -19.65 -12.82 14.25
N LEU A 136 -20.54 -11.86 14.16
CA LEU A 136 -20.56 -10.67 14.98
C LEU A 136 -21.91 -10.60 15.70
N ASN A 137 -21.90 -10.26 16.98
CA ASN A 137 -23.11 -9.96 17.74
C ASN A 137 -23.14 -8.45 18.04
N ALA A 138 -23.98 -7.72 17.32
CA ALA A 138 -24.11 -6.28 17.48
C ALA A 138 -25.07 -5.96 18.61
N ALA A 139 -24.63 -5.19 19.60
CA ALA A 139 -25.45 -4.75 20.73
C ALA A 139 -25.15 -3.29 21.08
N LYS A 140 -26.17 -2.60 21.61
CA LYS A 140 -26.04 -1.19 22.01
C LYS A 140 -24.94 -1.02 23.07
N GLY A 141 -24.02 -0.08 22.81
CA GLY A 141 -22.91 0.22 23.71
C GLY A 141 -21.71 -0.73 23.62
N LYS A 142 -21.74 -1.73 22.74
CA LYS A 142 -20.58 -2.56 22.42
C LYS A 142 -20.06 -2.21 21.03
N THR A 143 -18.87 -1.69 20.99
CA THR A 143 -18.06 -1.59 19.77
C THR A 143 -17.14 -2.81 19.76
N ASP A 144 -17.54 -3.85 19.04
CA ASP A 144 -16.63 -4.98 18.85
C ASP A 144 -15.59 -4.57 17.81
N PHE A 145 -14.45 -4.09 18.30
CA PHE A 145 -13.27 -3.93 17.47
C PHE A 145 -12.65 -5.31 17.26
N GLN A 146 -12.65 -5.77 16.02
CA GLN A 146 -12.01 -7.04 15.67
C GLN A 146 -10.82 -6.81 14.75
N GLU A 147 -9.67 -7.29 15.16
CA GLU A 147 -8.58 -7.51 14.23
C GLU A 147 -8.82 -8.81 13.47
N ILE A 148 -9.04 -8.69 12.17
CA ILE A 148 -9.28 -9.84 11.30
C ILE A 148 -8.00 -10.10 10.51
N ARG A 149 -7.57 -11.37 10.49
CA ARG A 149 -6.39 -11.79 9.75
C ARG A 149 -6.78 -12.63 8.55
N LEU A 150 -6.50 -12.13 7.36
CA LEU A 150 -6.74 -12.84 6.11
C LEU A 150 -5.54 -13.71 5.75
N ARG A 151 -5.84 -14.91 5.27
CA ARG A 151 -4.86 -15.85 4.72
C ARG A 151 -4.76 -15.68 3.21
N PRO A 152 -3.55 -15.49 2.65
CA PRO A 152 -3.35 -15.51 1.21
C PRO A 152 -3.80 -16.84 0.59
N LEU A 153 -4.14 -16.83 -0.69
CA LEU A 153 -4.39 -18.06 -1.44
C LEU A 153 -3.12 -18.92 -1.50
N GLU A 154 -3.27 -20.23 -1.41
CA GLU A 154 -2.15 -21.17 -1.56
C GLU A 154 -1.60 -21.08 -2.99
N GLY A 155 -0.27 -20.98 -3.12
CA GLY A 155 0.42 -20.74 -4.40
C GLY A 155 0.75 -19.27 -4.68
N GLU A 156 0.07 -18.32 -4.03
CA GLU A 156 0.42 -16.90 -4.02
C GLU A 156 1.09 -16.47 -2.71
N VAL A 157 1.35 -17.45 -1.84
CA VAL A 157 1.96 -17.18 -0.54
C VAL A 157 3.42 -16.84 -0.73
N ALA A 158 3.64 -15.66 -0.42
CA ALA A 158 4.90 -15.17 -0.17
C ALA A 158 5.87 -15.91 0.51
N THR A 159 6.51 -16.04 -0.13
CA THR A 159 7.76 -15.50 -0.50
C THR A 159 8.50 -15.13 0.74
N THR A 160 9.25 -16.11 1.17
CA THR A 160 10.43 -15.81 2.01
C THR A 160 11.27 -14.79 1.25
N VAL A 161 12.10 -14.04 1.95
CA VAL A 161 13.08 -13.15 1.29
C VAL A 161 13.83 -13.92 0.20
N GLU A 162 14.10 -15.20 0.43
CA GLU A 162 14.81 -16.11 -0.48
C GLU A 162 14.05 -16.42 -1.77
N GLU A 163 12.72 -16.46 -1.74
CA GLU A 163 11.88 -16.70 -2.94
C GLU A 163 11.68 -15.44 -3.79
N VAL A 164 11.58 -14.28 -3.15
CA VAL A 164 11.44 -12.98 -3.87
C VAL A 164 12.79 -12.50 -4.36
N MET A 165 13.82 -12.79 -3.58
CA MET A 165 15.19 -12.37 -3.80
C MET A 165 16.11 -13.57 -3.61
N PRO A 166 16.25 -14.44 -4.63
CA PRO A 166 17.11 -15.61 -4.52
C PRO A 166 18.55 -15.18 -4.26
N LEU A 167 18.95 -15.30 -3.01
CA LEU A 167 20.28 -14.96 -2.52
C LEU A 167 21.14 -16.23 -2.56
N SER A 168 21.54 -16.66 -3.74
CA SER A 168 22.30 -17.90 -3.93
C SER A 168 23.62 -17.96 -3.15
N ASN A 169 24.14 -16.80 -2.70
CA ASN A 169 25.40 -16.70 -1.95
C ASN A 169 25.25 -15.95 -0.61
N GLY A 170 24.00 -15.80 -0.11
CA GLY A 170 23.73 -14.98 1.05
C GLY A 170 23.76 -13.47 0.75
N VAL A 171 23.32 -12.68 1.72
CA VAL A 171 23.32 -11.21 1.63
C VAL A 171 24.69 -10.68 2.02
N GLN A 172 25.31 -9.89 1.16
CA GLN A 172 26.60 -9.26 1.42
C GLN A 172 26.57 -7.77 1.03
N ALA A 173 27.45 -6.99 1.60
CA ALA A 173 27.68 -5.63 1.11
C ALA A 173 28.17 -5.69 -0.35
N GLY A 174 27.61 -4.86 -1.22
CA GLY A 174 27.85 -4.87 -2.66
C GLY A 174 26.92 -5.78 -3.45
N SER A 175 26.12 -6.67 -2.81
CA SER A 175 25.10 -7.46 -3.52
C SER A 175 24.06 -6.53 -4.16
N VAL A 176 23.64 -6.89 -5.37
CA VAL A 176 22.54 -6.23 -6.08
C VAL A 176 21.38 -7.21 -6.17
N LEU A 177 20.27 -6.83 -5.57
CA LEU A 177 19.01 -7.57 -5.65
C LEU A 177 18.19 -6.97 -6.79
N VAL A 178 17.85 -7.77 -7.78
CA VAL A 178 17.04 -7.33 -8.91
C VAL A 178 15.59 -7.73 -8.66
N MET A 179 14.72 -6.75 -8.63
CA MET A 179 13.29 -6.92 -8.50
C MET A 179 12.67 -6.65 -9.88
N ASP A 180 12.62 -7.65 -10.70
CA ASP A 180 12.09 -7.61 -12.07
C ASP A 180 10.56 -7.73 -12.14
N LYS A 181 9.93 -8.00 -10.98
CA LYS A 181 8.47 -8.17 -10.84
C LYS A 181 7.82 -7.06 -10.00
N ILE A 182 8.47 -5.91 -9.83
CA ILE A 182 7.77 -4.75 -9.26
C ILE A 182 6.90 -4.16 -10.37
N PHE A 183 5.67 -4.62 -10.40
CA PHE A 183 4.73 -4.15 -11.39
C PHE A 183 4.12 -2.83 -10.92
N TYR A 184 4.57 -1.76 -11.54
CA TYR A 184 3.80 -0.55 -11.59
C TYR A 184 2.76 -0.69 -12.71
N GLU A 185 1.57 -0.18 -12.50
CA GLU A 185 0.66 -0.01 -13.62
C GLU A 185 1.31 0.88 -14.69
N TYR A 186 0.93 0.64 -15.96
CA TYR A 186 1.47 1.42 -17.07
C TYR A 186 1.38 2.92 -16.79
N ASN A 187 2.50 3.61 -16.93
CA ASN A 187 2.65 5.05 -16.69
C ASN A 187 2.22 5.54 -15.30
N LYS A 188 2.24 4.68 -14.28
CA LYS A 188 1.96 5.04 -12.88
C LYS A 188 3.15 4.80 -11.99
N ALA A 189 3.27 5.64 -10.94
CA ALA A 189 4.29 5.48 -9.90
C ALA A 189 3.77 4.75 -8.65
N THR A 190 2.50 4.36 -8.65
CA THR A 190 1.85 3.68 -7.53
C THR A 190 2.33 2.24 -7.42
N LEU A 191 2.72 1.84 -6.22
CA LEU A 191 3.01 0.44 -5.92
C LEU A 191 1.73 -0.40 -6.03
N ASN A 192 1.71 -1.38 -6.93
CA ASN A 192 0.63 -2.35 -6.98
C ASN A 192 0.84 -3.47 -5.94
N TYR A 193 -0.10 -4.41 -5.84
CA TYR A 193 -0.02 -5.50 -4.86
C TYR A 193 1.25 -6.36 -5.02
N GLY A 194 1.67 -6.65 -6.25
CA GLY A 194 2.91 -7.41 -6.51
C GLY A 194 4.14 -6.66 -6.02
N ALA A 195 4.21 -5.35 -6.27
CA ALA A 195 5.28 -4.49 -5.77
C ALA A 195 5.32 -4.45 -4.24
N VAL A 196 4.16 -4.34 -3.59
CA VAL A 196 4.05 -4.35 -2.12
C VAL A 196 4.68 -5.61 -1.51
N ARG A 197 4.46 -6.78 -2.12
CA ARG A 197 5.06 -8.04 -1.64
C ARG A 197 6.59 -8.01 -1.66
N HIS A 198 7.18 -7.46 -2.72
CA HIS A 198 8.64 -7.32 -2.82
C HIS A 198 9.18 -6.30 -1.81
N MET A 199 8.44 -5.21 -1.62
CA MET A 199 8.77 -4.22 -0.60
C MET A 199 8.66 -4.78 0.83
N ASP A 200 7.68 -5.65 1.10
CA ASP A 200 7.55 -6.34 2.38
C ASP A 200 8.73 -7.28 2.63
N ALA A 201 9.15 -8.06 1.62
CA ALA A 201 10.34 -8.90 1.73
C ALA A 201 11.61 -8.08 1.99
N LEU A 202 11.76 -6.95 1.30
CA LEU A 202 12.87 -6.02 1.55
C LEU A 202 12.83 -5.41 2.95
N TYR A 203 11.63 -5.04 3.41
CA TYR A 203 11.42 -4.58 4.77
C TYR A 203 11.88 -5.60 5.80
N GLU A 204 11.49 -6.88 5.65
CA GLU A 204 11.92 -7.95 6.57
C GLU A 204 13.43 -8.15 6.55
N LEU A 205 14.03 -8.11 5.37
CA LEU A 205 15.49 -8.18 5.25
C LEU A 205 16.16 -7.03 6.03
N MET A 206 15.67 -5.82 5.86
CA MET A 206 16.19 -4.64 6.56
C MET A 206 15.93 -4.65 8.07
N GLN A 207 14.89 -5.36 8.52
CA GLN A 207 14.65 -5.60 9.94
C GLN A 207 15.62 -6.61 10.53
N ARG A 208 15.94 -7.69 9.79
CA ARG A 208 16.97 -8.66 10.20
C ARG A 208 18.35 -8.03 10.31
N TYR A 209 18.63 -7.02 9.50
CA TYR A 209 19.89 -6.29 9.49
C TYR A 209 19.68 -4.80 9.82
N PRO A 210 19.59 -4.44 11.12
CA PRO A 210 19.23 -3.06 11.51
C PRO A 210 20.21 -1.99 11.05
N GLN A 211 21.44 -2.38 10.71
CA GLN A 211 22.47 -1.47 10.21
C GLN A 211 22.60 -1.50 8.68
N MET A 212 21.76 -2.30 8.01
CA MET A 212 21.76 -2.40 6.54
C MET A 212 21.35 -1.07 5.92
N GLU A 213 22.15 -0.62 4.96
CA GLU A 213 21.87 0.54 4.12
C GLU A 213 21.75 0.09 2.68
N ILE A 214 20.76 0.62 1.99
CA ILE A 214 20.46 0.25 0.60
C ILE A 214 20.43 1.47 -0.31
N GLU A 215 20.76 1.21 -1.58
CA GLU A 215 20.53 2.11 -2.70
C GLU A 215 19.54 1.45 -3.65
N MET A 216 18.40 2.08 -3.85
CA MET A 216 17.33 1.60 -4.72
C MET A 216 17.33 2.40 -6.00
N ILE A 217 17.46 1.71 -7.13
CA ILE A 217 17.55 2.30 -8.46
C ILE A 217 16.40 1.77 -9.32
N VAL A 218 15.61 2.68 -9.87
CA VAL A 218 14.43 2.33 -10.69
C VAL A 218 14.71 2.63 -12.15
N HIS A 219 14.39 1.67 -13.02
CA HIS A 219 14.58 1.75 -14.46
C HIS A 219 13.26 1.57 -15.20
N THR A 220 13.14 2.18 -16.38
CA THR A 220 12.08 1.91 -17.38
C THR A 220 12.68 1.27 -18.62
N ASP A 221 11.79 0.81 -19.50
CA ASP A 221 12.14 0.57 -20.91
C ASP A 221 12.24 1.92 -21.67
N THR A 222 12.64 1.84 -22.95
CA THR A 222 12.89 2.97 -23.82
C THR A 222 11.66 3.50 -24.55
N ARG A 223 10.47 3.00 -24.24
CA ARG A 223 9.23 3.48 -24.84
C ARG A 223 8.78 4.78 -24.16
N GLY A 224 8.49 5.78 -24.97
CA GLY A 224 8.02 7.07 -24.51
C GLY A 224 9.06 8.19 -24.58
N ASP A 225 8.82 9.25 -23.86
CA ASP A 225 9.71 10.40 -23.80
C ASP A 225 10.74 10.23 -22.67
N THR A 226 12.03 10.42 -22.99
CA THR A 226 13.17 10.21 -22.05
C THR A 226 13.01 11.03 -20.77
N LYS A 227 12.52 12.26 -20.87
CA LYS A 227 12.32 13.10 -19.69
C LYS A 227 11.16 12.58 -18.83
N GLN A 228 10.08 12.15 -19.46
CA GLN A 228 8.94 11.54 -18.75
C GLN A 228 9.35 10.22 -18.09
N ASN A 229 10.18 9.41 -18.74
CA ASN A 229 10.73 8.18 -18.19
C ASN A 229 11.62 8.46 -16.97
N GLN A 230 12.42 9.52 -16.99
CA GLN A 230 13.20 9.94 -15.83
C GLN A 230 12.28 10.40 -14.68
N GLU A 231 11.33 11.28 -14.94
CA GLU A 231 10.38 11.76 -13.92
C GLU A 231 9.55 10.60 -13.32
N LEU A 232 9.13 9.65 -14.16
CA LEU A 232 8.38 8.47 -13.72
C LEU A 232 9.21 7.57 -12.80
N THR A 233 10.46 7.32 -13.15
CA THR A 233 11.33 6.47 -12.31
C THR A 233 11.71 7.14 -11.00
N ASP A 234 11.92 8.47 -10.98
CA ASP A 234 12.14 9.22 -9.75
C ASP A 234 10.92 9.15 -8.83
N ALA A 235 9.72 9.32 -9.37
CA ALA A 235 8.47 9.18 -8.62
C ALA A 235 8.29 7.75 -8.07
N ARG A 236 8.60 6.72 -8.87
CA ARG A 236 8.56 5.32 -8.44
C ARG A 236 9.54 5.03 -7.30
N ALA A 237 10.79 5.50 -7.44
CA ALA A 237 11.83 5.36 -6.41
C ALA A 237 11.42 6.03 -5.10
N LYS A 238 10.87 7.24 -5.19
CA LYS A 238 10.36 7.99 -4.03
C LYS A 238 9.24 7.22 -3.34
N ASN A 239 8.26 6.70 -4.09
CA ASN A 239 7.14 5.95 -3.51
C ASN A 239 7.59 4.64 -2.85
N ALA A 240 8.56 3.93 -3.44
CA ALA A 240 9.13 2.72 -2.85
C ALA A 240 9.90 3.03 -1.55
N LYS A 241 10.71 4.09 -1.53
CA LYS A 241 11.37 4.58 -0.30
C LYS A 241 10.35 4.95 0.76
N THR A 242 9.34 5.72 0.38
CA THR A 242 8.24 6.15 1.24
C THR A 242 7.55 4.97 1.91
N TYR A 243 7.30 3.89 1.15
CA TYR A 243 6.71 2.67 1.68
C TYR A 243 7.55 2.06 2.81
N LEU A 244 8.86 1.91 2.62
CA LEU A 244 9.75 1.35 3.63
C LEU A 244 9.87 2.24 4.88
N VAL A 245 9.92 3.56 4.67
CA VAL A 245 9.94 4.53 5.78
C VAL A 245 8.64 4.46 6.58
N TYR A 246 7.51 4.39 5.90
CA TYR A 246 6.21 4.19 6.54
C TYR A 246 6.13 2.90 7.37
N ARG A 247 6.77 1.83 6.88
CA ARG A 247 6.89 0.56 7.62
C ARG A 247 7.85 0.64 8.80
N GLY A 248 8.53 1.76 9.02
CA GLY A 248 9.41 2.02 10.16
C GLY A 248 10.90 1.87 9.88
N ILE A 249 11.32 1.75 8.62
CA ILE A 249 12.75 1.81 8.29
C ILE A 249 13.21 3.26 8.36
N ASN A 250 14.32 3.51 9.06
CA ASN A 250 14.90 4.85 9.13
C ASN A 250 15.29 5.35 7.72
N GLU A 251 14.79 6.52 7.36
CA GLU A 251 15.00 7.13 6.05
C GLU A 251 16.48 7.23 5.64
N LYS A 252 17.37 7.49 6.59
CA LYS A 252 18.81 7.59 6.36
C LYS A 252 19.46 6.30 5.85
N ARG A 253 18.77 5.17 6.00
CA ARG A 253 19.22 3.86 5.53
C ARG A 253 18.85 3.58 4.08
N ILE A 254 18.10 4.50 3.42
CA ILE A 254 17.55 4.28 2.08
C ILE A 254 17.91 5.47 1.19
N THR A 255 18.74 5.22 0.19
CA THR A 255 18.90 6.11 -0.97
C THR A 255 18.04 5.56 -2.10
N ALA A 256 17.23 6.39 -2.76
CA ALA A 256 16.38 5.95 -3.87
C ALA A 256 16.28 7.02 -4.93
N TYR A 257 16.45 6.62 -6.21
CA TYR A 257 16.37 7.51 -7.37
C TYR A 257 16.05 6.72 -8.66
N GLY A 258 15.57 7.42 -9.66
CA GLY A 258 15.32 6.90 -10.99
C GLY A 258 16.52 7.04 -11.93
N LYS A 259 16.59 6.18 -12.92
CA LYS A 259 17.54 6.23 -14.04
C LYS A 259 16.84 6.33 -15.39
N GLY A 260 15.51 6.40 -15.38
CA GLY A 260 14.76 6.34 -16.64
C GLY A 260 15.16 5.13 -17.46
N GLU A 261 15.38 5.35 -18.74
CA GLU A 261 15.79 4.37 -19.73
C GLU A 261 17.31 4.33 -19.98
N SER A 262 18.11 5.10 -19.22
CA SER A 262 19.52 5.33 -19.52
C SER A 262 20.44 4.12 -19.36
N GLU A 263 19.99 3.08 -18.64
CA GLU A 263 20.78 1.88 -18.37
C GLU A 263 19.97 0.62 -18.71
N PRO A 264 19.80 0.30 -20.01
CA PRO A 264 19.10 -0.92 -20.43
C PRO A 264 19.93 -2.16 -20.12
N ARG A 265 19.26 -3.28 -19.77
CA ARG A 265 19.93 -4.59 -19.54
C ARG A 265 20.18 -5.37 -20.82
N ASN A 266 19.47 -5.05 -21.88
CA ASN A 266 19.53 -5.72 -23.17
C ASN A 266 19.70 -4.71 -24.33
N GLN A 267 19.63 -5.18 -25.57
CA GLN A 267 19.80 -4.34 -26.75
C GLN A 267 18.65 -3.39 -27.05
N CYS A 268 17.57 -3.39 -26.25
CA CYS A 268 16.40 -2.55 -26.49
C CYS A 268 16.66 -1.10 -26.09
N THR A 269 17.43 -0.42 -26.92
CA THR A 269 17.71 1.02 -26.84
C THR A 269 16.78 1.81 -27.76
N GLU A 270 16.82 3.14 -27.71
CA GLU A 270 16.00 3.99 -28.55
C GLU A 270 16.17 3.62 -30.03
N GLY A 271 15.03 3.45 -30.74
CA GLY A 271 14.99 3.11 -32.16
C GLY A 271 15.20 1.62 -32.49
N VAL A 272 15.40 0.76 -31.50
CA VAL A 272 15.50 -0.70 -31.70
C VAL A 272 14.13 -1.34 -31.46
N GLU A 273 13.65 -2.11 -32.46
CA GLU A 273 12.43 -2.90 -32.32
C GLU A 273 12.67 -4.08 -31.35
N CYS A 274 11.87 -4.16 -30.32
CA CYS A 274 11.91 -5.21 -29.31
C CYS A 274 10.51 -5.74 -28.99
N SER A 275 10.45 -7.00 -28.53
CA SER A 275 9.20 -7.55 -28.03
C SER A 275 8.82 -6.95 -26.66
N ASP A 276 7.56 -7.11 -26.25
CA ASP A 276 7.09 -6.65 -24.93
C ASP A 276 7.86 -7.33 -23.79
N GLU A 277 8.25 -8.59 -23.94
CA GLU A 277 9.05 -9.32 -22.97
C GLU A 277 10.45 -8.72 -22.82
N GLN A 278 11.08 -8.36 -23.94
CA GLN A 278 12.39 -7.71 -23.94
C GLN A 278 12.33 -6.30 -23.32
N HIS A 279 11.27 -5.53 -23.58
CA HIS A 279 11.02 -4.26 -22.89
C HIS A 279 10.78 -4.46 -21.41
N ALA A 280 10.05 -5.50 -21.01
CA ALA A 280 9.77 -5.81 -19.61
C ALA A 280 11.04 -6.10 -18.78
N GLU A 281 12.09 -6.64 -19.39
CA GLU A 281 13.38 -6.86 -18.72
C GLU A 281 14.07 -5.57 -18.27
N ASN A 282 13.78 -4.46 -18.93
CA ASN A 282 14.32 -3.14 -18.60
C ASN A 282 13.52 -2.45 -17.51
N ASN A 283 12.21 -2.75 -17.38
CA ASN A 283 11.37 -2.25 -16.29
C ASN A 283 11.67 -3.00 -14.98
N ARG A 284 12.61 -2.51 -14.21
CA ARG A 284 13.08 -3.18 -13.00
C ARG A 284 13.43 -2.21 -11.89
N VAL A 285 13.55 -2.75 -10.68
CA VAL A 285 14.17 -2.07 -9.55
C VAL A 285 15.40 -2.86 -9.11
N GLU A 286 16.52 -2.19 -9.01
CA GLU A 286 17.75 -2.73 -8.45
C GLU A 286 17.93 -2.21 -7.02
N VAL A 287 18.17 -3.11 -6.08
CA VAL A 287 18.48 -2.76 -4.69
C VAL A 287 19.90 -3.20 -4.39
N LYS A 288 20.79 -2.24 -4.30
CA LYS A 288 22.20 -2.45 -3.96
C LYS A 288 22.40 -2.32 -2.46
N ILE A 289 23.00 -3.32 -1.84
CA ILE A 289 23.33 -3.29 -0.43
C ILE A 289 24.62 -2.54 -0.24
N GLN A 290 24.53 -1.32 0.28
CA GLN A 290 25.68 -0.45 0.54
C GLN A 290 26.45 -0.87 1.79
N ARG A 291 25.70 -1.24 2.83
CA ARG A 291 26.22 -1.74 4.09
C ARG A 291 25.27 -2.81 4.64
N LEU A 292 25.77 -3.90 5.19
CA LEU A 292 24.94 -4.95 5.74
C LEU A 292 24.80 -4.86 7.27
N GLY A 293 25.92 -4.79 7.99
CA GLY A 293 25.93 -4.85 9.46
C GLY A 293 25.73 -6.28 10.00
N THR A 294 25.46 -6.38 11.29
CA THR A 294 25.23 -7.66 11.98
C THR A 294 23.77 -8.10 11.91
N VAL A 295 23.55 -9.40 11.75
CA VAL A 295 22.22 -9.98 11.78
C VAL A 295 21.69 -10.03 13.22
N LEU A 296 20.44 -9.65 13.43
CA LEU A 296 19.75 -9.93 14.68
C LEU A 296 19.35 -11.42 14.73
N PRO A 297 19.47 -12.09 15.89
CA PRO A 297 18.90 -13.42 16.03
C PRO A 297 17.39 -13.35 15.79
N ASN A 298 16.86 -14.34 15.04
CA ASN A 298 15.43 -14.44 14.81
C ASN A 298 14.69 -14.32 16.15
N PRO A 299 13.67 -13.48 16.27
CA PRO A 299 12.79 -13.54 17.41
C PRO A 299 12.24 -14.98 17.47
N LYS A 300 12.44 -15.65 18.60
CA LYS A 300 11.84 -16.98 18.82
C LYS A 300 10.33 -16.87 18.57
N PRO A 301 9.73 -17.89 17.92
CA PRO A 301 8.30 -17.91 17.65
C PRO A 301 7.46 -17.80 18.92
#